data_603192f5d11093284e5227e03a98870d
#
_entry.id   603192f5d11093284e5227e03a98870d
#
_cell.length_a   1.000
_cell.length_b   1.000
_cell.length_c   1.000
_cell.angle_alpha   90.00
_cell.angle_beta   90.00
_cell.angle_gamma   90.00
#
_symmetry.space_group_name_H-M   'P 1'
#
loop_
_entity.id
_entity.type
_entity.pdbx_description
1 polymer ?
#
loop_
_entity_poly.entity_id
_entity_poly.type
_entity_poly.pdbx_seq_one_letter_code
_entity_poly.pdbx_strand_id
1 'polypeptide(L)'
;MRSILVFALLLSLKWVSRAVFRFRGEWTGVPPDRDWSQVKVLAILNHTSLYEPVLTGFAPTALLWRFARHGVLPVADKTARRPVGIFFRFLAREVVIVTRQRDYTWDELMRRVDGDAIVMIMPEGRMMRKDGLDSAGRPMTIRGGIADILAAVNGGLMLLVYSGGLHHIQAPGELVPRPLRQIRARIELVDIASYTRRLGGSHDIEAFRAAVIQDLTRRRDNLCPVREEGEIRGGELPPYRFP
;
A
#
# COMPACT_ATOMS: atom_id res chain seq x y z
N MET A 1 -22.67 2.06 -11.09
CA MET A 1 -21.91 2.87 -12.05
C MET A 1 -20.50 3.21 -11.54
N ARG A 2 -20.33 3.83 -10.35
CA ARG A 2 -19.00 4.24 -9.83
C ARG A 2 -17.98 3.10 -9.78
N SER A 3 -18.34 1.92 -9.25
CA SER A 3 -17.43 0.76 -9.17
C SER A 3 -16.93 0.28 -10.54
N ILE A 4 -17.76 0.38 -11.57
CA ILE A 4 -17.36 0.01 -12.95
C ILE A 4 -16.33 1.02 -13.49
N LEU A 5 -16.54 2.31 -13.25
CA LEU A 5 -15.60 3.36 -13.66
C LEU A 5 -14.26 3.23 -12.94
N VAL A 6 -14.29 3.00 -11.61
CA VAL A 6 -13.09 2.74 -10.82
C VAL A 6 -12.36 1.50 -11.34
N PHE A 7 -13.08 0.42 -11.59
CA PHE A 7 -12.48 -0.81 -12.11
C PHE A 7 -11.85 -0.61 -13.50
N ALA A 8 -12.56 0.05 -14.42
CA ALA A 8 -12.04 0.34 -15.75
C ALA A 8 -10.75 1.19 -15.68
N LEU A 9 -10.72 2.18 -14.78
CA LEU A 9 -9.53 3.00 -14.55
C LEU A 9 -8.37 2.18 -13.98
N LEU A 10 -8.61 1.36 -12.94
CA LEU A 10 -7.58 0.50 -12.34
C LEU A 10 -7.05 -0.54 -13.33
N LEU A 11 -7.94 -1.11 -14.14
CA LEU A 11 -7.56 -2.07 -15.19
C LEU A 11 -6.74 -1.40 -16.30
N SER A 12 -7.13 -0.22 -16.74
CA SER A 12 -6.36 0.58 -17.70
C SER A 12 -4.98 0.91 -17.16
N LEU A 13 -4.92 1.36 -15.90
CA LEU A 13 -3.67 1.67 -15.22
C LEU A 13 -2.77 0.43 -15.10
N LYS A 14 -3.34 -0.74 -14.79
CA LYS A 14 -2.62 -2.02 -14.77
C LYS A 14 -1.96 -2.30 -16.13
N TRP A 15 -2.72 -2.22 -17.21
CA TRP A 15 -2.21 -2.55 -18.54
C TRP A 15 -1.21 -1.52 -19.05
N VAL A 16 -1.47 -0.22 -18.84
CA VAL A 16 -0.51 0.85 -19.16
C VAL A 16 0.78 0.66 -18.37
N SER A 17 0.68 0.37 -17.07
CA SER A 17 1.87 0.11 -16.24
C SER A 17 2.69 -1.06 -16.79
N ARG A 18 2.03 -2.17 -17.18
CA ARG A 18 2.69 -3.35 -17.75
C ARG A 18 3.34 -3.08 -19.11
N ALA A 19 2.73 -2.22 -19.92
CA ALA A 19 3.29 -1.83 -21.21
C ALA A 19 4.49 -0.90 -21.08
N VAL A 20 4.48 -0.02 -20.05
CA VAL A 20 5.49 1.01 -19.87
C VAL A 20 6.66 0.57 -19.00
N PHE A 21 6.43 -0.33 -18.02
CA PHE A 21 7.43 -0.72 -17.04
C PHE A 21 7.70 -2.23 -17.04
N ARG A 22 8.88 -2.61 -16.55
CA ARG A 22 9.27 -4.00 -16.36
C ARG A 22 9.01 -4.39 -14.91
N PHE A 23 8.26 -5.46 -14.67
CA PHE A 23 7.91 -5.93 -13.33
C PHE A 23 8.84 -7.05 -12.89
N ARG A 24 9.41 -6.91 -11.70
CA ARG A 24 10.20 -7.93 -11.00
C ARG A 24 9.63 -8.14 -9.62
N GLY A 25 9.34 -9.37 -9.26
CA GLY A 25 8.80 -9.64 -7.94
C GLY A 25 8.39 -11.07 -7.70
N GLU A 26 8.01 -11.32 -6.48
CA GLU A 26 7.58 -12.63 -6.03
C GLU A 26 6.45 -12.54 -5.02
N TRP A 27 5.65 -13.59 -4.96
CA TRP A 27 4.70 -13.83 -3.89
C TRP A 27 5.39 -14.65 -2.81
N THR A 28 5.35 -14.18 -1.56
CA THR A 28 5.84 -14.90 -0.40
C THR A 28 4.68 -15.58 0.31
N GLY A 29 4.76 -16.89 0.47
CA GLY A 29 3.90 -17.67 1.37
C GLY A 29 2.49 -17.98 0.91
N VAL A 30 2.01 -17.55 -0.27
CA VAL A 30 0.62 -17.79 -0.67
C VAL A 30 0.44 -18.07 -2.16
N PRO A 31 -0.31 -19.11 -2.51
CA PRO A 31 -0.73 -19.37 -3.88
C PRO A 31 -1.56 -18.23 -4.48
N PRO A 32 -1.39 -17.92 -5.78
CA PRO A 32 -2.11 -16.84 -6.47
C PRO A 32 -3.61 -17.10 -6.71
N ASP A 33 -4.11 -18.28 -6.41
CA ASP A 33 -5.47 -18.77 -6.66
C ASP A 33 -6.43 -18.55 -5.48
N ARG A 34 -6.05 -17.74 -4.49
CA ARG A 34 -6.89 -17.49 -3.30
C ARG A 34 -8.11 -16.64 -3.61
N ASP A 35 -9.12 -16.86 -2.76
CA ASP A 35 -10.31 -16.01 -2.72
C ASP A 35 -9.97 -14.59 -2.24
N TRP A 36 -9.89 -13.67 -3.18
CA TRP A 36 -9.62 -12.25 -2.92
C TRP A 36 -10.74 -11.56 -2.13
N SER A 37 -11.90 -12.22 -1.93
CA SER A 37 -12.98 -11.70 -1.11
C SER A 37 -12.57 -11.53 0.36
N GLN A 38 -11.59 -12.28 0.82
CA GLN A 38 -11.07 -12.24 2.19
C GLN A 38 -10.09 -11.08 2.46
N VAL A 39 -9.60 -10.38 1.43
CA VAL A 39 -8.68 -9.26 1.63
C VAL A 39 -9.43 -8.07 2.22
N LYS A 40 -9.00 -7.62 3.39
CA LYS A 40 -9.57 -6.50 4.15
C LYS A 40 -8.61 -5.30 4.25
N VAL A 41 -7.32 -5.56 4.25
CA VAL A 41 -6.28 -4.53 4.33
C VAL A 41 -5.28 -4.72 3.20
N LEU A 42 -4.93 -3.63 2.52
CA LEU A 42 -3.85 -3.56 1.55
C LEU A 42 -2.85 -2.53 2.05
N ALA A 43 -1.68 -2.97 2.48
CA ALA A 43 -0.65 -2.10 3.00
C ALA A 43 0.57 -2.09 2.07
N ILE A 44 0.95 -0.89 1.61
CA ILE A 44 2.14 -0.70 0.77
C ILE A 44 3.23 -0.07 1.64
N LEU A 45 4.35 -0.77 1.76
CA LEU A 45 5.53 -0.34 2.50
C LEU A 45 6.57 0.26 1.56
N ASN A 46 7.37 1.19 2.07
CA ASN A 46 8.36 1.99 1.35
C ASN A 46 7.72 2.96 0.34
N HIS A 47 6.88 3.87 0.88
CA HIS A 47 6.19 4.90 0.11
C HIS A 47 7.17 6.00 -0.36
N THR A 48 7.46 6.06 -1.66
CA THR A 48 8.51 6.92 -2.22
C THR A 48 8.01 7.88 -3.31
N SER A 49 6.79 7.70 -3.83
CA SER A 49 6.28 8.47 -4.97
C SER A 49 4.76 8.57 -4.96
N LEU A 50 4.21 9.58 -5.60
CA LEU A 50 2.78 9.65 -5.91
C LEU A 50 2.37 8.73 -7.08
N TYR A 51 3.34 8.06 -7.71
CA TYR A 51 3.13 7.10 -8.79
C TYR A 51 2.92 5.65 -8.30
N GLU A 52 2.79 5.40 -6.97
CA GLU A 52 2.45 4.06 -6.45
C GLU A 52 1.24 3.40 -7.15
N PRO A 53 0.26 4.12 -7.70
CA PRO A 53 -0.79 3.47 -8.50
C PRO A 53 -0.27 2.58 -9.64
N VAL A 54 0.97 2.76 -10.14
CA VAL A 54 1.58 1.84 -11.12
C VAL A 54 1.80 0.42 -10.55
N LEU A 55 1.83 0.26 -9.23
CA LEU A 55 1.92 -1.05 -8.57
C LEU A 55 0.69 -1.92 -8.84
N THR A 56 -0.42 -1.36 -9.35
CA THR A 56 -1.56 -2.12 -9.87
C THR A 56 -1.14 -3.13 -10.94
N GLY A 57 0.01 -2.92 -11.60
CA GLY A 57 0.62 -3.90 -12.50
C GLY A 57 0.87 -5.26 -11.84
N PHE A 58 1.11 -5.33 -10.54
CA PHE A 58 1.23 -6.60 -9.79
C PHE A 58 -0.12 -7.21 -9.42
N ALA A 59 -1.19 -6.42 -9.34
CA ALA A 59 -2.46 -6.86 -8.77
C ALA A 59 -3.21 -7.83 -9.69
N PRO A 60 -3.77 -8.94 -9.16
CA PRO A 60 -4.73 -9.75 -9.86
C PRO A 60 -5.98 -8.96 -10.26
N THR A 61 -6.57 -9.28 -11.40
CA THR A 61 -7.76 -8.56 -11.89
C THR A 61 -8.95 -8.71 -10.93
N ALA A 62 -9.10 -9.88 -10.31
CA ALA A 62 -10.14 -10.12 -9.30
C ALA A 62 -9.98 -9.22 -8.06
N LEU A 63 -8.74 -8.98 -7.61
CA LEU A 63 -8.45 -8.04 -6.52
C LEU A 63 -8.79 -6.60 -6.91
N LEU A 64 -8.48 -6.18 -8.15
CA LEU A 64 -8.84 -4.85 -8.64
C LEU A 64 -10.35 -4.65 -8.70
N TRP A 65 -11.09 -5.67 -9.14
CA TRP A 65 -12.55 -5.65 -9.13
C TRP A 65 -13.11 -5.50 -7.72
N ARG A 66 -12.60 -6.31 -6.78
CA ARG A 66 -13.01 -6.22 -5.38
C ARG A 66 -12.69 -4.84 -4.80
N PHE A 67 -11.48 -4.31 -5.04
CA PHE A 67 -11.11 -2.97 -4.58
C PHE A 67 -12.00 -1.88 -5.20
N ALA A 68 -12.36 -2.00 -6.47
CA ALA A 68 -13.28 -1.07 -7.11
C ALA A 68 -14.68 -1.07 -6.49
N ARG A 69 -15.10 -2.18 -5.87
CA ARG A 69 -16.39 -2.32 -5.19
C ARG A 69 -16.37 -1.90 -3.72
N HIS A 70 -15.29 -2.19 -3.03
CA HIS A 70 -15.21 -2.09 -1.56
C HIS A 70 -13.98 -1.29 -1.07
N GLY A 71 -13.19 -0.70 -1.99
CA GLY A 71 -11.96 -0.01 -1.66
C GLY A 71 -12.22 1.31 -0.93
N VAL A 72 -11.54 1.48 0.19
CA VAL A 72 -11.43 2.72 0.97
C VAL A 72 -10.00 3.20 0.93
N LEU A 73 -9.79 4.42 0.44
CA LEU A 73 -8.48 5.02 0.27
C LEU A 73 -8.34 6.28 1.13
N PRO A 74 -7.61 6.24 2.25
CA PRO A 74 -7.23 7.44 2.97
C PRO A 74 -6.21 8.26 2.16
N VAL A 75 -6.51 9.52 1.92
CA VAL A 75 -5.65 10.47 1.21
C VAL A 75 -5.36 11.65 2.12
N ALA A 76 -4.07 11.98 2.27
CA ALA A 76 -3.66 13.13 3.08
C ALA A 76 -4.25 14.44 2.52
N ASP A 77 -4.74 15.32 3.40
CA ASP A 77 -5.34 16.61 3.07
C ASP A 77 -4.49 17.46 2.13
N LYS A 78 -3.18 17.50 2.38
CA LYS A 78 -2.19 18.20 1.52
C LYS A 78 -2.11 17.62 0.11
N THR A 79 -2.33 16.31 -0.06
CA THR A 79 -2.34 15.64 -1.36
C THR A 79 -3.68 15.86 -2.06
N ALA A 80 -4.78 15.80 -1.32
CA ALA A 80 -6.14 16.02 -1.85
C ALA A 80 -6.33 17.42 -2.44
N ARG A 81 -5.61 18.43 -1.94
CA ARG A 81 -5.64 19.83 -2.43
C ARG A 81 -4.80 20.06 -3.70
N ARG A 82 -3.97 19.10 -4.10
CA ARG A 82 -3.16 19.20 -5.33
C ARG A 82 -3.95 18.69 -6.54
N PRO A 83 -3.59 19.06 -7.77
CA PRO A 83 -4.23 18.52 -8.98
C PRO A 83 -4.27 17.00 -9.03
N VAL A 84 -3.21 16.32 -8.56
CA VAL A 84 -3.17 14.86 -8.45
C VAL A 84 -4.23 14.31 -7.48
N GLY A 85 -4.69 15.10 -6.51
CA GLY A 85 -5.77 14.72 -5.59
C GLY A 85 -7.10 14.45 -6.30
N ILE A 86 -7.35 15.11 -7.43
CA ILE A 86 -8.52 14.84 -8.28
C ILE A 86 -8.45 13.41 -8.82
N PHE A 87 -7.27 13.00 -9.32
CA PHE A 87 -7.05 11.65 -9.82
C PHE A 87 -7.28 10.59 -8.73
N PHE A 88 -6.77 10.82 -7.51
CA PHE A 88 -6.96 9.86 -6.40
C PHE A 88 -8.44 9.64 -6.04
N ARG A 89 -9.30 10.64 -6.25
CA ARG A 89 -10.75 10.48 -6.03
C ARG A 89 -11.41 9.41 -6.89
N PHE A 90 -10.78 9.04 -8.00
CA PHE A 90 -11.28 8.01 -8.92
C PHE A 90 -10.59 6.65 -8.76
N LEU A 91 -9.59 6.53 -7.87
CA LEU A 91 -8.85 5.27 -7.69
C LEU A 91 -9.51 4.27 -6.73
N ALA A 92 -10.51 4.69 -5.97
CA ALA A 92 -11.22 3.83 -5.03
C ALA A 92 -12.72 4.10 -5.05
N ARG A 93 -13.48 3.16 -4.51
CA ARG A 93 -14.92 3.37 -4.30
C ARG A 93 -15.17 4.55 -3.38
N GLU A 94 -14.42 4.61 -2.28
CA GLU A 94 -14.49 5.69 -1.30
C GLU A 94 -13.10 6.27 -1.04
N VAL A 95 -13.03 7.58 -0.96
CA VAL A 95 -11.81 8.30 -0.61
C VAL A 95 -12.10 9.14 0.61
N VAL A 96 -11.34 8.92 1.67
CA VAL A 96 -11.45 9.66 2.92
C VAL A 96 -10.24 10.58 3.03
N ILE A 97 -10.51 11.89 3.15
CA ILE A 97 -9.44 12.86 3.34
C ILE A 97 -9.06 12.84 4.82
N VAL A 98 -7.81 12.53 5.11
CA VAL A 98 -7.31 12.43 6.48
C VAL A 98 -6.23 13.46 6.75
N THR A 99 -6.24 13.99 7.96
CA THR A 99 -5.12 14.80 8.49
C THR A 99 -4.03 13.89 9.05
N ARG A 100 -2.93 14.48 9.50
CA ARG A 100 -1.87 13.71 10.19
C ARG A 100 -2.11 13.56 11.69
N GLN A 101 -3.24 14.04 12.16
CA GLN A 101 -3.65 13.99 13.56
C GLN A 101 -4.75 12.94 13.73
N ARG A 102 -4.92 12.47 14.97
CA ARG A 102 -6.08 11.66 15.35
C ARG A 102 -7.23 12.61 15.70
N ASP A 103 -7.93 13.02 14.66
CA ASP A 103 -9.08 13.91 14.74
C ASP A 103 -10.31 13.25 14.09
N TYR A 104 -11.37 14.01 13.94
CA TYR A 104 -12.61 13.54 13.34
C TYR A 104 -12.43 12.91 11.94
N THR A 105 -11.36 13.25 11.21
CA THR A 105 -11.09 12.67 9.88
C THR A 105 -10.61 11.23 10.00
N TRP A 106 -9.88 10.90 11.08
CA TRP A 106 -9.52 9.54 11.40
C TRP A 106 -10.76 8.72 11.82
N ASP A 107 -11.64 9.30 12.64
CA ASP A 107 -12.89 8.64 13.04
C ASP A 107 -13.79 8.37 11.83
N GLU A 108 -13.82 9.30 10.85
CA GLU A 108 -14.53 9.09 9.60
C GLU A 108 -13.96 7.92 8.79
N LEU A 109 -12.63 7.77 8.73
CA LEU A 109 -11.99 6.60 8.14
C LEU A 109 -12.39 5.31 8.87
N MET A 110 -12.31 5.32 10.20
CA MET A 110 -12.63 4.14 11.01
C MET A 110 -14.10 3.70 10.87
N ARG A 111 -15.03 4.64 10.66
CA ARG A 111 -16.44 4.31 10.35
C ARG A 111 -16.61 3.61 9.00
N ARG A 112 -15.64 3.73 8.07
CA ARG A 112 -15.64 3.05 6.77
C ARG A 112 -14.98 1.68 6.79
N VAL A 113 -14.34 1.31 7.92
CA VAL A 113 -13.76 -0.01 8.14
C VAL A 113 -14.89 -0.95 8.56
N ASP A 114 -15.70 -1.32 7.60
CA ASP A 114 -16.81 -2.27 7.80
C ASP A 114 -16.46 -3.68 7.33
N GLY A 115 -17.44 -4.61 7.47
CA GLY A 115 -17.27 -6.02 7.16
C GLY A 115 -16.76 -6.32 5.76
N ASP A 116 -17.08 -5.48 4.77
CA ASP A 116 -16.70 -5.71 3.36
C ASP A 116 -15.62 -4.77 2.83
N ALA A 117 -15.23 -3.76 3.58
CA ALA A 117 -14.23 -2.79 3.17
C ALA A 117 -12.86 -3.43 2.90
N ILE A 118 -12.15 -2.89 1.90
CA ILE A 118 -10.71 -3.05 1.73
C ILE A 118 -10.07 -1.69 1.96
N VAL A 119 -9.35 -1.55 3.06
CA VAL A 119 -8.62 -0.32 3.36
C VAL A 119 -7.23 -0.41 2.75
N MET A 120 -6.92 0.49 1.79
CA MET A 120 -5.57 0.63 1.25
C MET A 120 -4.83 1.70 2.05
N ILE A 121 -3.71 1.34 2.64
CA ILE A 121 -2.93 2.25 3.47
C ILE A 121 -1.43 2.19 3.14
N MET A 122 -0.77 3.33 3.24
CA MET A 122 0.69 3.45 3.28
C MET A 122 1.09 3.77 4.72
N PRO A 123 1.54 2.76 5.50
CA PRO A 123 1.66 2.90 6.95
C PRO A 123 2.67 3.97 7.42
N GLU A 124 3.60 4.38 6.56
CA GLU A 124 4.50 5.49 6.87
C GLU A 124 3.76 6.83 6.94
N GLY A 125 2.61 6.97 6.25
CA GLY A 125 1.80 8.20 6.20
C GLY A 125 2.53 9.41 5.60
N ARG A 126 3.72 9.19 5.06
CA ARG A 126 4.59 10.20 4.42
C ARG A 126 5.37 9.55 3.30
N MET A 127 5.81 10.37 2.37
CA MET A 127 6.62 9.95 1.24
C MET A 127 8.11 10.16 1.58
N MET A 128 8.90 9.11 1.37
CA MET A 128 10.34 9.15 1.52
C MET A 128 10.98 9.88 0.32
N ARG A 129 11.94 10.74 0.58
CA ARG A 129 12.79 11.37 -0.42
C ARG A 129 14.01 10.51 -0.72
N LYS A 130 14.83 10.95 -1.70
CA LYS A 130 16.06 10.23 -2.09
C LYS A 130 17.09 10.11 -0.97
N ASP A 131 17.08 11.04 -0.02
CA ASP A 131 17.95 11.06 1.16
C ASP A 131 17.47 10.13 2.30
N GLY A 132 16.39 9.35 2.08
CA GLY A 132 15.81 8.47 3.09
C GLY A 132 14.92 9.17 4.12
N LEU A 133 14.75 10.49 4.02
CA LEU A 133 14.01 11.32 4.97
C LEU A 133 12.64 11.74 4.39
N ASP A 134 11.75 12.23 5.25
CA ASP A 134 10.50 12.87 4.82
C ASP A 134 10.73 14.33 4.37
N SER A 135 9.67 15.01 3.93
CA SER A 135 9.75 16.41 3.51
C SER A 135 10.14 17.41 4.62
N ALA A 136 10.19 16.99 5.86
CA ALA A 136 10.60 17.78 7.00
C ALA A 136 11.97 17.35 7.57
N GLY A 137 12.73 16.54 6.80
CA GLY A 137 14.05 16.06 7.21
C GLY A 137 14.02 15.01 8.33
N ARG A 138 12.91 14.31 8.52
CA ARG A 138 12.76 13.31 9.61
C ARG A 138 12.84 11.89 9.04
N PRO A 139 13.42 10.94 9.80
CA PRO A 139 13.43 9.53 9.43
C PRO A 139 12.02 8.97 9.19
N MET A 140 11.92 8.06 8.23
CA MET A 140 10.67 7.38 7.92
C MET A 140 10.32 6.35 8.99
N THR A 141 9.13 6.47 9.55
CA THR A 141 8.61 5.57 10.58
C THR A 141 7.23 5.04 10.21
N ILE A 142 6.95 3.80 10.56
CA ILE A 142 5.59 3.25 10.50
C ILE A 142 4.71 3.97 11.54
N ARG A 143 3.46 4.25 11.18
CA ARG A 143 2.47 4.91 12.03
C ARG A 143 1.50 3.90 12.61
N GLY A 144 1.02 4.16 13.83
CA GLY A 144 0.11 3.27 14.55
C GLY A 144 -1.29 3.13 13.94
N GLY A 145 -1.66 3.97 12.97
CA GLY A 145 -2.98 3.90 12.34
C GLY A 145 -3.29 2.56 11.67
N ILE A 146 -2.29 1.85 11.15
CA ILE A 146 -2.51 0.50 10.62
C ILE A 146 -2.92 -0.48 11.73
N ALA A 147 -2.42 -0.33 12.95
CA ALA A 147 -2.80 -1.18 14.07
C ALA A 147 -4.27 -0.93 14.47
N ASP A 148 -4.74 0.33 14.41
CA ASP A 148 -6.15 0.64 14.68
C ASP A 148 -7.07 -0.03 13.64
N ILE A 149 -6.71 0.02 12.36
CA ILE A 149 -7.45 -0.66 11.30
C ILE A 149 -7.46 -2.18 11.53
N LEU A 150 -6.30 -2.77 11.86
CA LEU A 150 -6.20 -4.22 12.12
C LEU A 150 -7.01 -4.64 13.36
N ALA A 151 -7.08 -3.80 14.39
CA ALA A 151 -7.89 -4.06 15.59
C ALA A 151 -9.40 -3.96 15.31
N ALA A 152 -9.81 -3.10 14.37
CA ALA A 152 -11.22 -2.92 13.99
C ALA A 152 -11.72 -4.01 13.03
N VAL A 153 -10.83 -4.64 12.27
CA VAL A 153 -11.20 -5.67 11.29
C VAL A 153 -11.31 -7.04 11.97
N ASN A 154 -12.48 -7.66 11.84
CA ASN A 154 -12.75 -8.99 12.39
C ASN A 154 -12.21 -10.11 11.48
N GLY A 155 -10.88 -10.27 11.43
CA GLY A 155 -10.23 -11.31 10.62
C GLY A 155 -10.13 -10.98 9.14
N GLY A 156 -9.91 -12.00 8.31
CA GLY A 156 -9.62 -11.86 6.89
C GLY A 156 -8.12 -11.74 6.61
N LEU A 157 -7.77 -11.24 5.42
CA LEU A 157 -6.39 -11.19 4.95
C LEU A 157 -5.88 -9.75 4.82
N MET A 158 -4.64 -9.55 5.22
CA MET A 158 -3.85 -8.36 4.92
C MET A 158 -2.90 -8.67 3.77
N LEU A 159 -2.99 -7.89 2.69
CA LEU A 159 -2.03 -7.93 1.60
C LEU A 159 -0.93 -6.91 1.87
N LEU A 160 0.28 -7.39 2.11
CA LEU A 160 1.48 -6.57 2.26
C LEU A 160 2.21 -6.48 0.91
N VAL A 161 2.48 -5.26 0.46
CA VAL A 161 3.30 -5.00 -0.73
C VAL A 161 4.59 -4.31 -0.27
N TYR A 162 5.68 -5.03 -0.33
CA TYR A 162 7.03 -4.54 -0.04
C TYR A 162 7.60 -3.91 -1.31
N SER A 163 7.43 -2.59 -1.45
CA SER A 163 7.86 -1.84 -2.65
C SER A 163 9.37 -1.65 -2.67
N GLY A 164 9.98 -1.84 -3.84
CA GLY A 164 11.38 -1.49 -4.07
C GLY A 164 11.65 0.01 -4.21
N GLY A 165 10.60 0.83 -4.01
CA GLY A 165 10.66 2.27 -4.22
C GLY A 165 10.60 2.66 -5.70
N LEU A 166 10.15 3.89 -5.96
CA LEU A 166 9.92 4.41 -7.31
C LEU A 166 10.76 5.65 -7.63
N HIS A 167 11.75 6.02 -6.82
CA HIS A 167 12.60 7.19 -7.05
C HIS A 167 13.31 7.17 -8.41
N HIS A 168 13.66 5.98 -8.89
CA HIS A 168 14.31 5.79 -10.19
C HIS A 168 13.32 5.90 -11.37
N ILE A 169 12.03 5.86 -11.09
CA ILE A 169 10.94 6.08 -12.04
C ILE A 169 10.51 7.54 -11.99
N GLN A 170 10.18 8.04 -10.80
CA GLN A 170 9.76 9.40 -10.56
C GLN A 170 10.14 9.81 -9.13
N ALA A 171 11.00 10.79 -9.02
CA ALA A 171 11.32 11.38 -7.72
C ALA A 171 10.32 12.48 -7.36
N PRO A 172 10.10 12.75 -6.07
CA PRO A 172 9.29 13.87 -5.62
C PRO A 172 9.74 15.19 -6.25
N GLY A 173 8.82 15.87 -6.95
CA GLY A 173 9.09 17.11 -7.69
C GLY A 173 9.29 16.93 -9.20
N GLU A 174 9.55 15.73 -9.69
CA GLU A 174 9.57 15.43 -11.12
C GLU A 174 8.13 15.26 -11.64
N LEU A 175 7.84 15.77 -12.85
CA LEU A 175 6.49 15.69 -13.44
C LEU A 175 6.32 14.44 -14.32
N VAL A 176 7.37 14.02 -15.01
CA VAL A 176 7.31 12.93 -15.99
C VAL A 176 8.04 11.71 -15.48
N PRO A 177 7.37 10.54 -15.43
CA PRO A 177 8.03 9.30 -15.03
C PRO A 177 8.96 8.80 -16.15
N ARG A 178 10.06 8.14 -15.77
CA ARG A 178 11.01 7.51 -16.69
C ARG A 178 10.48 6.14 -17.12
N PRO A 179 10.14 5.94 -18.41
CA PRO A 179 9.61 4.67 -18.90
C PRO A 179 10.67 3.57 -18.91
N LEU A 180 10.22 2.32 -19.16
CA LEU A 180 11.03 1.12 -19.31
C LEU A 180 11.90 0.76 -18.10
N ARG A 181 11.70 1.46 -16.99
CA ARG A 181 12.37 1.15 -15.72
C ARG A 181 11.73 -0.04 -15.05
N GLN A 182 12.48 -0.63 -14.14
CA GLN A 182 12.09 -1.83 -13.42
C GLN A 182 11.34 -1.49 -12.13
N ILE A 183 10.12 -1.99 -11.97
CA ILE A 183 9.36 -1.93 -10.72
C ILE A 183 9.59 -3.22 -9.97
N ARG A 184 9.95 -3.12 -8.68
CA ARG A 184 10.22 -4.26 -7.81
C ARG A 184 9.26 -4.30 -6.66
N ALA A 185 8.74 -5.48 -6.36
CA ALA A 185 7.96 -5.70 -5.14
C ALA A 185 8.03 -7.16 -4.69
N ARG A 186 7.92 -7.37 -3.37
CA ARG A 186 7.48 -8.63 -2.79
C ARG A 186 6.06 -8.47 -2.29
N ILE A 187 5.29 -9.53 -2.37
CA ILE A 187 3.87 -9.50 -2.02
C ILE A 187 3.61 -10.67 -1.09
N GLU A 188 2.99 -10.39 0.05
CA GLU A 188 2.66 -11.38 1.07
C GLU A 188 1.20 -11.24 1.49
N LEU A 189 0.51 -12.38 1.63
CA LEU A 189 -0.79 -12.43 2.28
C LEU A 189 -0.62 -12.93 3.71
N VAL A 190 -1.17 -12.17 4.64
CA VAL A 190 -1.10 -12.45 6.08
C VAL A 190 -2.51 -12.60 6.63
N ASP A 191 -2.79 -13.68 7.33
CA ASP A 191 -4.04 -13.85 8.08
C ASP A 191 -4.07 -12.87 9.26
N ILE A 192 -5.06 -11.97 9.28
CA ILE A 192 -5.14 -10.88 10.25
C ILE A 192 -5.32 -11.42 11.67
N ALA A 193 -6.16 -12.45 11.86
CA ALA A 193 -6.42 -12.99 13.18
C ALA A 193 -5.16 -13.63 13.79
N SER A 194 -4.42 -14.40 13.00
CA SER A 194 -3.14 -14.99 13.41
C SER A 194 -2.07 -13.95 13.67
N TYR A 195 -2.01 -12.92 12.83
CA TYR A 195 -1.09 -11.79 12.97
C TYR A 195 -1.34 -11.04 14.28
N THR A 196 -2.59 -10.67 14.54
CA THR A 196 -3.00 -9.96 15.76
C THR A 196 -2.70 -10.80 17.02
N ARG A 197 -3.04 -12.09 17.03
CA ARG A 197 -2.71 -12.99 18.16
C ARG A 197 -1.21 -13.08 18.43
N ARG A 198 -0.41 -13.21 17.37
CA ARG A 198 1.07 -13.29 17.48
C ARG A 198 1.68 -12.04 18.11
N LEU A 199 1.07 -10.88 17.91
CA LEU A 199 1.52 -9.59 18.44
C LEU A 199 0.86 -9.24 19.79
N GLY A 200 0.28 -10.22 20.51
CA GLY A 200 -0.27 -10.03 21.85
C GLY A 200 -1.76 -9.69 21.90
N GLY A 201 -2.45 -9.69 20.74
CA GLY A 201 -3.86 -9.30 20.67
C GLY A 201 -4.08 -7.80 20.70
N SER A 202 -5.34 -7.39 20.60
CA SER A 202 -5.74 -5.96 20.55
C SER A 202 -6.35 -5.45 21.87
N HIS A 203 -6.27 -6.20 22.94
CA HIS A 203 -6.83 -5.81 24.26
C HIS A 203 -6.12 -4.58 24.84
N ASP A 204 -4.79 -4.55 24.77
CA ASP A 204 -3.99 -3.35 25.03
C ASP A 204 -3.60 -2.73 23.68
N ILE A 205 -4.34 -1.70 23.28
CA ILE A 205 -4.16 -1.07 21.97
C ILE A 205 -2.82 -0.37 21.83
N GLU A 206 -2.24 0.15 22.91
CA GLU A 206 -0.93 0.82 22.86
C GLU A 206 0.20 -0.19 22.70
N ALA A 207 0.17 -1.30 23.46
CA ALA A 207 1.12 -2.39 23.30
C ALA A 207 1.01 -3.03 21.91
N PHE A 208 -0.22 -3.26 21.43
CA PHE A 208 -0.47 -3.77 20.08
C PHE A 208 0.07 -2.84 18.99
N ARG A 209 -0.16 -1.53 19.10
CA ARG A 209 0.41 -0.53 18.17
C ARG A 209 1.93 -0.59 18.14
N ALA A 210 2.57 -0.63 19.30
CA ALA A 210 4.02 -0.71 19.39
C ALA A 210 4.56 -1.98 18.70
N ALA A 211 3.91 -3.13 18.93
CA ALA A 211 4.26 -4.41 18.32
C ALA A 211 4.08 -4.40 16.79
N VAL A 212 2.96 -3.86 16.28
CA VAL A 212 2.70 -3.72 14.84
C VAL A 212 3.73 -2.79 14.19
N ILE A 213 4.03 -1.64 14.81
CA ILE A 213 5.03 -0.69 14.31
C ILE A 213 6.40 -1.37 14.21
N GLN A 214 6.81 -2.10 15.23
CA GLN A 214 8.09 -2.81 15.27
C GLN A 214 8.15 -3.91 14.20
N ASP A 215 7.11 -4.75 14.09
CA ASP A 215 7.07 -5.84 13.11
C ASP A 215 7.09 -5.31 11.66
N LEU A 216 6.26 -4.32 11.35
CA LEU A 216 6.21 -3.75 10.00
C LEU A 216 7.48 -2.94 9.65
N THR A 217 8.11 -2.29 10.61
CA THR A 217 9.42 -1.65 10.42
C THR A 217 10.47 -2.68 10.05
N ARG A 218 10.58 -3.77 10.83
CA ARG A 218 11.50 -4.87 10.54
C ARG A 218 11.23 -5.51 9.17
N ARG A 219 9.95 -5.73 8.81
CA ARG A 219 9.57 -6.27 7.49
C ARG A 219 9.92 -5.32 6.37
N ARG A 220 9.64 -4.03 6.49
CA ARG A 220 10.02 -3.02 5.51
C ARG A 220 11.53 -3.04 5.27
N ASP A 221 12.32 -3.03 6.35
CA ASP A 221 13.77 -2.92 6.28
C ASP A 221 14.44 -4.18 5.70
N ASN A 222 13.82 -5.36 5.89
CA ASN A 222 14.38 -6.63 5.42
C ASN A 222 13.78 -7.14 4.10
N LEU A 223 12.52 -6.79 3.79
CA LEU A 223 11.79 -7.41 2.67
C LEU A 223 11.57 -6.47 1.49
N CYS A 224 11.63 -5.13 1.67
CA CYS A 224 11.56 -4.22 0.54
C CYS A 224 12.83 -4.35 -0.35
N PRO A 225 12.67 -4.70 -1.65
CA PRO A 225 13.81 -4.92 -2.54
C PRO A 225 14.38 -3.59 -3.08
N VAL A 226 14.88 -2.77 -2.18
CA VAL A 226 15.45 -1.44 -2.48
C VAL A 226 16.81 -1.61 -3.14
N ARG A 227 17.09 -0.84 -4.19
CA ARG A 227 18.40 -0.79 -4.82
C ARG A 227 19.26 0.26 -4.12
N GLU A 228 20.34 -0.18 -3.51
CA GLU A 228 21.45 0.66 -3.08
C GLU A 228 22.52 0.73 -4.17
N GLU A 229 23.41 1.70 -4.14
CA GLU A 229 24.48 1.81 -5.15
C GLU A 229 25.34 0.52 -5.17
N GLY A 230 25.22 -0.26 -6.26
CA GLY A 230 25.95 -1.50 -6.49
C GLY A 230 25.25 -2.79 -6.09
N GLU A 231 24.32 -2.78 -5.17
CA GLU A 231 23.60 -3.97 -4.69
C GLU A 231 22.09 -3.77 -4.61
N ILE A 232 21.33 -4.87 -4.68
CA ILE A 232 19.88 -4.87 -4.38
C ILE A 232 19.71 -5.40 -2.96
N ARG A 233 19.33 -4.52 -2.04
CA ARG A 233 18.92 -4.93 -0.70
C ARG A 233 17.73 -5.89 -0.80
N GLY A 234 17.78 -6.99 -0.06
CA GLY A 234 16.75 -8.03 -0.13
C GLY A 234 16.92 -9.02 -1.29
N GLY A 235 18.04 -8.96 -2.05
CA GLY A 235 18.36 -9.89 -3.13
C GLY A 235 17.69 -9.60 -4.47
N GLU A 236 18.15 -10.30 -5.52
CA GLU A 236 17.55 -10.19 -6.85
C GLU A 236 16.19 -10.88 -6.91
N LEU A 237 15.23 -10.23 -7.59
CA LEU A 237 13.89 -10.77 -7.81
C LEU A 237 13.76 -11.31 -9.24
N PRO A 238 13.07 -12.45 -9.41
CA PRO A 238 12.76 -12.99 -10.73
C PRO A 238 11.81 -12.04 -11.51
N PRO A 239 11.67 -12.22 -12.83
CA PRO A 239 10.58 -11.62 -13.58
C PRO A 239 9.25 -11.98 -12.92
N TYR A 240 8.38 -10.98 -12.70
CA TYR A 240 7.09 -11.22 -12.06
C TYR A 240 6.20 -12.07 -12.96
N ARG A 241 5.75 -13.21 -12.44
CA ARG A 241 4.74 -14.04 -13.08
C ARG A 241 3.37 -13.53 -12.65
N PHE A 242 2.61 -13.08 -13.62
CA PHE A 242 1.28 -12.55 -13.38
C PHE A 242 0.29 -13.70 -13.13
N PRO A 243 -0.44 -13.69 -12.01
CA PRO A 243 -1.54 -14.63 -11.78
C PRO A 243 -2.72 -14.38 -12.71
#